data_3181a6f236ba8e77642123c335db8242
#
_entry.id   3181a6f236ba8e77642123c335db8242
#
_cell.length_a   1.000
_cell.length_b   1.000
_cell.length_c   1.000
_cell.angle_alpha   90.00
_cell.angle_beta   90.00
_cell.angle_gamma   90.00
#
_symmetry.space_group_name_H-M   'P 1'
#
loop_
_entity.id
_entity.type
_entity.pdbx_description
1 polymer ?
#
loop_
_entity_poly.entity_id
_entity_poly.type
_entity_poly.pdbx_seq_one_letter_code
_entity_poly.pdbx_strand_id
1 'polypeptide(L)'
;MLLEKTFHMSQTLAESKARLTSIQSYKRQFVMVTKATVTSSKTVEFSFRGPLGFEARTVFLAVDGDSSDQVAFESAGGNIDVLGLVDFTEIRPSCTEITLAIHYTIKNRFFAWLDRHFGFVDTFVNAELRSIRAHFEGIATPYVERMPILPLFETAAVA
;
A
#
# COMPACT_ATOMS: atom_id res chain seq x y z
N MET A 1 7.61 10.96 -6.23
CA MET A 1 8.26 9.75 -6.77
C MET A 1 7.18 8.85 -7.37
N LEU A 2 7.49 8.12 -8.43
CA LEU A 2 6.57 7.18 -9.07
C LEU A 2 6.98 5.74 -8.73
N LEU A 3 6.02 4.94 -8.32
CA LEU A 3 6.15 3.52 -8.07
C LEU A 3 5.09 2.79 -8.89
N GLU A 4 5.49 1.78 -9.64
CA GLU A 4 4.59 0.93 -10.40
C GLU A 4 4.85 -0.54 -10.08
N LYS A 5 3.79 -1.29 -9.81
CA LYS A 5 3.83 -2.72 -9.48
C LYS A 5 2.72 -3.45 -10.18
N THR A 6 3.05 -4.59 -10.76
CA THR A 6 2.08 -5.51 -11.37
C THR A 6 2.15 -6.86 -10.68
N PHE A 7 0.99 -7.44 -10.38
CA PHE A 7 0.89 -8.77 -9.80
C PHE A 7 -0.40 -9.47 -10.26
N HIS A 8 -0.44 -10.78 -10.09
CA HIS A 8 -1.58 -11.59 -10.51
C HIS A 8 -2.30 -12.16 -9.28
N MET A 9 -3.62 -12.22 -9.38
CA MET A 9 -4.48 -12.88 -8.40
C MET A 9 -5.28 -13.99 -9.07
N SER A 10 -5.33 -15.16 -8.41
CA SER A 10 -6.11 -16.32 -8.85
C SER A 10 -7.60 -16.14 -8.51
N GLN A 11 -8.20 -15.07 -9.00
CA GLN A 11 -9.59 -14.69 -8.74
C GLN A 11 -10.16 -13.97 -9.96
N THR A 12 -11.49 -13.90 -10.03
CA THR A 12 -12.18 -13.11 -11.06
C THR A 12 -11.91 -11.62 -10.85
N LEU A 13 -12.09 -10.84 -11.90
CA LEU A 13 -11.96 -9.38 -11.85
C LEU A 13 -12.91 -8.77 -10.78
N ALA A 14 -14.15 -9.20 -10.74
CA ALA A 14 -15.13 -8.71 -9.78
C ALA A 14 -14.74 -9.00 -8.32
N GLU A 15 -14.25 -10.21 -8.03
CA GLU A 15 -13.78 -10.60 -6.71
C GLU A 15 -12.51 -9.82 -6.31
N SER A 16 -11.55 -9.69 -7.21
CA SER A 16 -10.33 -8.94 -7.00
C SER A 16 -10.63 -7.47 -6.68
N LYS A 17 -11.50 -6.85 -7.47
CA LYS A 17 -11.93 -5.47 -7.27
C LYS A 17 -12.69 -5.31 -5.94
N ALA A 18 -13.68 -6.16 -5.65
CA ALA A 18 -14.46 -6.08 -4.41
C ALA A 18 -13.57 -6.22 -3.17
N ARG A 19 -12.57 -7.09 -3.20
CA ARG A 19 -11.67 -7.30 -2.07
C ARG A 19 -10.70 -6.15 -1.86
N LEU A 20 -10.10 -5.63 -2.93
CA LEU A 20 -9.15 -4.50 -2.82
C LEU A 20 -9.82 -3.17 -2.51
N THR A 21 -11.11 -3.02 -2.81
CA THR A 21 -11.88 -1.82 -2.48
C THR A 21 -12.60 -1.90 -1.13
N SER A 22 -12.65 -3.07 -0.50
CA SER A 22 -13.29 -3.25 0.80
C SER A 22 -12.45 -2.65 1.93
N ILE A 23 -12.88 -1.50 2.42
CA ILE A 23 -12.22 -0.76 3.51
C ILE A 23 -12.14 -1.60 4.80
N GLN A 24 -13.14 -2.43 5.08
CA GLN A 24 -13.15 -3.29 6.28
C GLN A 24 -12.07 -4.37 6.25
N SER A 25 -11.58 -4.70 5.06
CA SER A 25 -10.52 -5.69 4.88
C SER A 25 -9.12 -5.12 5.11
N TYR A 26 -8.92 -3.82 5.02
CA TYR A 26 -7.59 -3.22 5.04
C TYR A 26 -6.79 -3.52 6.32
N LYS A 27 -7.41 -3.46 7.48
CA LYS A 27 -6.74 -3.80 8.74
C LYS A 27 -6.27 -5.26 8.81
N ARG A 28 -6.95 -6.16 8.08
CA ARG A 28 -6.63 -7.59 8.05
C ARG A 28 -5.66 -7.96 6.93
N GLN A 29 -5.66 -7.16 5.87
CA GLN A 29 -4.89 -7.43 4.66
C GLN A 29 -3.52 -6.74 4.67
N PHE A 30 -3.41 -5.59 5.33
CA PHE A 30 -2.20 -4.79 5.37
C PHE A 30 -1.47 -4.95 6.70
N VAL A 31 -0.21 -5.38 6.63
CA VAL A 31 0.64 -5.65 7.81
C VAL A 31 1.13 -4.35 8.47
N MET A 32 1.40 -3.34 7.66
CA MET A 32 2.02 -2.09 8.10
C MET A 32 1.02 -1.00 8.48
N VAL A 33 -0.26 -1.22 8.17
CA VAL A 33 -1.33 -0.31 8.55
C VAL A 33 -1.57 -0.42 10.05
N THR A 34 -1.21 0.61 10.79
CA THR A 34 -1.42 0.67 12.24
C THR A 34 -2.83 1.13 12.61
N LYS A 35 -3.43 1.95 11.75
CA LYS A 35 -4.79 2.46 11.92
C LYS A 35 -5.46 2.64 10.57
N ALA A 36 -6.72 2.22 10.48
CA ALA A 36 -7.61 2.54 9.37
C ALA A 36 -8.97 2.95 9.96
N THR A 37 -9.40 4.18 9.68
CA THR A 37 -10.66 4.73 10.19
C THR A 37 -11.47 5.29 9.03
N VAL A 38 -12.67 4.77 8.85
CA VAL A 38 -13.63 5.31 7.87
C VAL A 38 -14.21 6.60 8.43
N THR A 39 -13.97 7.71 7.77
CA THR A 39 -14.47 9.03 8.16
C THR A 39 -15.70 9.44 7.38
N SER A 40 -15.89 8.86 6.20
CA SER A 40 -17.10 9.01 5.39
C SER A 40 -17.24 7.84 4.41
N SER A 41 -18.30 7.83 3.60
CA SER A 41 -18.52 6.79 2.58
C SER A 41 -17.39 6.68 1.55
N LYS A 42 -16.62 7.74 1.34
CA LYS A 42 -15.53 7.78 0.35
C LYS A 42 -14.15 8.09 0.95
N THR A 43 -14.06 8.27 2.26
CA THR A 43 -12.85 8.77 2.91
C THR A 43 -12.37 7.84 4.00
N VAL A 44 -11.12 7.47 3.95
CA VAL A 44 -10.47 6.62 4.94
C VAL A 44 -9.17 7.25 5.41
N GLU A 45 -9.02 7.40 6.70
CA GLU A 45 -7.75 7.80 7.31
C GLU A 45 -6.89 6.57 7.56
N PHE A 46 -5.67 6.58 7.07
CA PHE A 46 -4.67 5.55 7.28
C PHE A 46 -3.46 6.08 8.04
N SER A 47 -2.95 5.24 8.93
CA SER A 47 -1.63 5.42 9.53
C SER A 47 -0.77 4.20 9.23
N PHE A 48 0.45 4.44 8.77
CA PHE A 48 1.43 3.42 8.42
C PHE A 48 2.69 3.63 9.25
N ARG A 49 3.31 2.54 9.67
CA ARG A 49 4.58 2.58 10.38
C ARG A 49 5.74 2.56 9.40
N GLY A 50 6.58 3.57 9.46
CA GLY A 50 7.83 3.68 8.73
C GLY A 50 9.07 3.50 9.60
N PRO A 51 10.27 3.62 9.02
CA PRO A 51 11.53 3.52 9.74
C PRO A 51 11.74 4.68 10.72
N LEU A 52 12.59 4.46 11.72
CA LEU A 52 13.01 5.48 12.70
C LEU A 52 11.85 6.20 13.41
N GLY A 53 10.75 5.49 13.66
CA GLY A 53 9.58 6.09 14.29
C GLY A 53 8.75 7.00 13.38
N PHE A 54 9.05 7.03 12.08
CA PHE A 54 8.20 7.72 11.13
C PHE A 54 6.83 7.05 11.08
N GLU A 55 5.79 7.83 11.28
CA GLU A 55 4.42 7.40 11.09
C GLU A 55 3.84 8.20 9.92
N ALA A 56 3.64 7.53 8.79
CA ALA A 56 2.94 8.13 7.67
C ALA A 56 1.46 8.19 8.00
N ARG A 57 0.85 9.35 7.86
CA ARG A 57 -0.58 9.56 8.00
C ARG A 57 -1.11 10.18 6.74
N THR A 58 -2.17 9.62 6.24
CA THR A 58 -2.84 10.15 5.04
C THR A 58 -4.33 9.86 5.12
N VAL A 59 -5.10 10.73 4.51
CA VAL A 59 -6.54 10.55 4.31
C VAL A 59 -6.74 10.25 2.84
N PHE A 60 -7.16 9.05 2.51
CA PHE A 60 -7.48 8.68 1.15
C PHE A 60 -8.92 9.01 0.81
N LEU A 61 -9.09 9.66 -0.31
CA LEU A 61 -10.36 9.86 -0.98
C LEU A 61 -10.43 8.92 -2.18
N ALA A 62 -11.40 8.02 -2.19
CA ALA A 62 -11.67 7.21 -3.36
C ALA A 62 -12.30 8.09 -4.45
N VAL A 63 -11.70 8.07 -5.62
CA VAL A 63 -12.17 8.76 -6.81
C VAL A 63 -12.58 7.69 -7.83
N ASP A 64 -13.71 7.89 -8.49
CA ASP A 64 -14.12 6.98 -9.56
C ASP A 64 -13.06 7.07 -10.69
N GLY A 65 -12.54 5.93 -11.11
CA GLY A 65 -11.62 5.85 -12.23
C GLY A 65 -12.33 6.13 -13.57
N ASP A 66 -11.55 6.38 -14.60
CA ASP A 66 -12.07 6.65 -15.96
C ASP A 66 -12.80 5.44 -16.59
N SER A 67 -12.59 4.26 -16.03
CA SER A 67 -13.26 3.02 -16.45
C SER A 67 -13.79 2.23 -15.26
N SER A 68 -14.73 1.31 -15.51
CA SER A 68 -15.27 0.42 -14.48
C SER A 68 -14.21 -0.49 -13.84
N ASP A 69 -13.09 -0.70 -14.52
CA ASP A 69 -12.02 -1.61 -14.12
C ASP A 69 -10.82 -0.87 -13.51
N GLN A 70 -11.01 0.40 -13.20
CA GLN A 70 -10.03 1.24 -12.54
C GLN A 70 -10.56 1.75 -11.20
N VAL A 71 -9.66 1.89 -10.25
CA VAL A 71 -9.89 2.56 -8.98
C VAL A 71 -8.79 3.59 -8.78
N ALA A 72 -9.17 4.85 -8.67
CA ALA A 72 -8.26 5.92 -8.34
C ALA A 72 -8.43 6.33 -6.87
N PHE A 73 -7.35 6.75 -6.24
CA PHE A 73 -7.37 7.32 -4.91
C PHE A 73 -6.35 8.46 -4.80
N GLU A 74 -6.70 9.47 -4.03
CA GLU A 74 -5.81 10.58 -3.75
C GLU A 74 -5.80 10.90 -2.25
N SER A 75 -4.70 11.45 -1.78
CA SER A 75 -4.61 11.95 -0.41
C SER A 75 -5.25 13.33 -0.29
N ALA A 76 -6.09 13.49 0.72
CA ALA A 76 -6.72 14.78 1.08
C ALA A 76 -6.11 15.40 2.34
N GLY A 77 -4.89 15.03 2.69
CA GLY A 77 -4.18 15.55 3.86
C GLY A 77 -3.21 14.53 4.46
N GLY A 78 -2.50 14.95 5.50
CA GLY A 78 -1.49 14.14 6.17
C GLY A 78 -0.07 14.61 5.91
N ASN A 79 0.92 13.76 6.21
CA ASN A 79 2.35 14.03 6.05
C ASN A 79 2.99 13.39 4.81
N ILE A 80 2.18 12.67 4.05
CA ILE A 80 2.53 12.12 2.75
C ILE A 80 1.39 12.42 1.78
N ASP A 81 1.71 12.94 0.62
CA ASP A 81 0.76 13.11 -0.46
C ASP A 81 0.87 11.92 -1.41
N VAL A 82 -0.26 11.35 -1.77
CA VAL A 82 -0.34 10.15 -2.60
C VAL A 82 -1.42 10.34 -3.66
N LEU A 83 -1.09 9.99 -4.88
CA LEU A 83 -2.04 9.79 -5.97
C LEU A 83 -1.82 8.37 -6.49
N GLY A 84 -2.85 7.55 -6.49
CA GLY A 84 -2.76 6.17 -6.90
C GLY A 84 -3.84 5.77 -7.88
N LEU A 85 -3.46 4.86 -8.76
CA LEU A 85 -4.35 4.23 -9.73
C LEU A 85 -4.15 2.71 -9.65
N VAL A 86 -5.24 1.99 -9.60
CA VAL A 86 -5.26 0.53 -9.64
C VAL A 86 -6.08 0.10 -10.85
N ASP A 87 -5.42 -0.56 -11.79
CA ASP A 87 -6.05 -1.16 -12.97
C ASP A 87 -6.23 -2.66 -12.74
N PHE A 88 -7.39 -3.17 -13.14
CA PHE A 88 -7.73 -4.59 -13.08
C PHE A 88 -7.96 -5.10 -14.50
N THR A 89 -7.21 -6.11 -14.90
CA THR A 89 -7.34 -6.74 -16.23
C THR A 89 -7.51 -8.25 -16.06
N GLU A 90 -8.64 -8.79 -16.49
CA GLU A 90 -8.83 -10.24 -16.56
C GLU A 90 -8.02 -10.81 -17.72
N ILE A 91 -6.98 -11.59 -17.42
CA ILE A 91 -6.12 -12.22 -18.44
C ILE A 91 -6.61 -13.61 -18.83
N ARG A 92 -7.40 -14.26 -17.98
CA ARG A 92 -8.12 -15.53 -18.22
C ARG A 92 -9.12 -15.74 -17.09
N PRO A 93 -10.10 -16.64 -17.26
CA PRO A 93 -11.08 -16.94 -16.22
C PRO A 93 -10.41 -17.20 -14.87
N SER A 94 -10.86 -16.53 -13.82
CA SER A 94 -10.31 -16.63 -12.46
C SER A 94 -8.82 -16.26 -12.35
N CYS A 95 -8.31 -15.40 -13.24
CA CYS A 95 -6.99 -14.84 -13.12
C CYS A 95 -7.00 -13.36 -13.53
N THR A 96 -6.77 -12.48 -12.57
CA THR A 96 -6.76 -11.04 -12.77
C THR A 96 -5.36 -10.48 -12.57
N GLU A 97 -4.89 -9.72 -13.55
CA GLU A 97 -3.71 -8.88 -13.42
C GLU A 97 -4.11 -7.56 -12.77
N ILE A 98 -3.33 -7.13 -11.79
CA ILE A 98 -3.53 -5.88 -11.08
C ILE A 98 -2.28 -5.05 -11.24
N THR A 99 -2.43 -3.86 -11.81
CA THR A 99 -1.37 -2.86 -11.94
C THR A 99 -1.65 -1.71 -10.99
N LEU A 100 -0.72 -1.48 -10.07
CA LEU A 100 -0.75 -0.40 -9.11
C LEU A 100 0.27 0.65 -9.51
N ALA A 101 -0.18 1.86 -9.79
CA ALA A 101 0.67 3.01 -10.03
C ALA A 101 0.46 4.03 -8.90
N ILE A 102 1.52 4.39 -8.19
CA ILE A 102 1.49 5.33 -7.08
C ILE A 102 2.48 6.46 -7.35
N HIS A 103 1.97 7.67 -7.38
CA HIS A 103 2.78 8.86 -7.28
C HIS A 103 2.71 9.39 -5.84
N TYR A 104 3.85 9.59 -5.18
CA TYR A 104 3.87 10.05 -3.79
C TYR A 104 4.94 11.10 -3.52
N THR A 105 4.68 11.91 -2.50
CA THR A 105 5.60 12.92 -1.98
C THR A 105 5.57 12.94 -0.46
N ILE A 106 6.72 12.72 0.17
CA ILE A 106 6.88 12.82 1.62
C ILE A 106 7.17 14.27 1.97
N LYS A 107 6.33 14.88 2.81
CA LYS A 107 6.44 16.30 3.17
C LYS A 107 7.66 16.61 4.04
N ASN A 108 8.05 15.67 4.90
CA ASN A 108 9.25 15.82 5.71
C ASN A 108 10.51 15.57 4.87
N ARG A 109 11.37 16.58 4.76
CA ARG A 109 12.58 16.55 3.91
C ARG A 109 13.58 15.47 4.30
N PHE A 110 13.73 15.19 5.60
CA PHE A 110 14.63 14.15 6.10
C PHE A 110 14.15 12.76 5.67
N PHE A 111 12.86 12.45 5.87
CA PHE A 111 12.30 11.17 5.45
C PHE A 111 12.19 11.04 3.92
N ALA A 112 11.97 12.14 3.20
CA ALA A 112 12.03 12.15 1.74
C ALA A 112 13.45 11.85 1.22
N TRP A 113 14.47 12.36 1.90
CA TRP A 113 15.86 12.04 1.60
C TRP A 113 16.17 10.57 1.91
N LEU A 114 15.75 10.06 3.07
CA LEU A 114 15.90 8.65 3.43
C LEU A 114 15.24 7.73 2.40
N ASP A 115 14.00 8.01 2.00
CA ASP A 115 13.29 7.21 1.03
C ASP A 115 14.00 7.20 -0.33
N ARG A 116 14.50 8.35 -0.77
CA ARG A 116 15.26 8.46 -2.03
C ARG A 116 16.52 7.60 -2.04
N HIS A 117 17.17 7.42 -0.88
CA HIS A 117 18.42 6.65 -0.77
C HIS A 117 18.20 5.18 -0.46
N PHE A 118 17.18 4.85 0.29
CA PHE A 118 16.93 3.50 0.81
C PHE A 118 15.66 2.84 0.30
N GLY A 119 14.77 3.60 -0.38
CA GLY A 119 13.55 3.06 -0.99
C GLY A 119 12.59 2.43 0.02
N PHE A 120 12.41 3.03 1.20
CA PHE A 120 11.59 2.40 2.22
C PHE A 120 10.10 2.35 1.84
N VAL A 121 9.60 3.30 1.05
CA VAL A 121 8.23 3.24 0.53
C VAL A 121 8.07 2.09 -0.47
N ASP A 122 9.05 1.87 -1.35
CA ASP A 122 9.05 0.71 -2.25
C ASP A 122 9.06 -0.61 -1.45
N THR A 123 9.90 -0.70 -0.44
CA THR A 123 9.97 -1.85 0.46
C THR A 123 8.64 -2.08 1.18
N PHE A 124 8.01 -1.02 1.67
CA PHE A 124 6.70 -1.05 2.28
C PHE A 124 5.63 -1.58 1.31
N VAL A 125 5.52 -0.99 0.13
CA VAL A 125 4.53 -1.42 -0.87
C VAL A 125 4.73 -2.88 -1.27
N ASN A 126 5.97 -3.32 -1.47
CA ASN A 126 6.26 -4.72 -1.78
C ASN A 126 5.87 -5.68 -0.65
N ALA A 127 6.05 -5.27 0.60
CA ALA A 127 5.63 -6.07 1.76
C ALA A 127 4.11 -6.20 1.84
N GLU A 128 3.39 -5.10 1.61
CA GLU A 128 1.93 -5.09 1.60
C GLU A 128 1.36 -5.91 0.45
N LEU A 129 1.91 -5.80 -0.75
CA LEU A 129 1.46 -6.61 -1.90
C LEU A 129 1.68 -8.10 -1.66
N ARG A 130 2.78 -8.50 -1.03
CA ARG A 130 3.01 -9.90 -0.63
C ARG A 130 1.99 -10.36 0.40
N SER A 131 1.66 -9.52 1.37
CA SER A 131 0.66 -9.83 2.39
C SER A 131 -0.73 -10.01 1.79
N ILE A 132 -1.13 -9.10 0.90
CA ILE A 132 -2.39 -9.18 0.17
C ILE A 132 -2.46 -10.49 -0.61
N ARG A 133 -1.43 -10.78 -1.39
CA ARG A 133 -1.37 -11.98 -2.20
C ARG A 133 -1.45 -13.25 -1.35
N ALA A 134 -0.69 -13.34 -0.28
CA ALA A 134 -0.72 -14.48 0.64
C ALA A 134 -2.10 -14.66 1.31
N HIS A 135 -2.76 -13.57 1.67
CA HIS A 135 -4.11 -13.61 2.23
C HIS A 135 -5.15 -14.15 1.22
N PHE A 136 -5.02 -13.80 -0.04
CA PHE A 136 -5.93 -14.27 -1.09
C PHE A 136 -5.65 -15.70 -1.53
N GLU A 137 -4.41 -16.13 -1.50
CA GLU A 137 -4.01 -17.51 -1.82
C GLU A 137 -4.22 -18.46 -0.64
N GLY A 138 -4.71 -17.97 0.52
CA GLY A 138 -4.89 -18.76 1.74
C GLY A 138 -3.57 -19.21 2.37
N ILE A 139 -2.46 -18.68 1.91
CA ILE A 139 -1.15 -18.91 2.51
C ILE A 139 -1.08 -18.04 3.76
N ALA A 140 -0.84 -18.66 4.93
CA ALA A 140 -0.57 -17.92 6.14
C ALA A 140 0.56 -16.92 5.86
N THR A 141 0.26 -15.63 5.98
CA THR A 141 1.30 -14.60 5.88
C THR A 141 2.36 -14.96 6.90
N PRO A 142 3.62 -15.17 6.49
CA PRO A 142 4.67 -15.24 7.47
C PRO A 142 4.58 -13.91 8.21
N TYR A 143 4.26 -14.00 9.50
CA TYR A 143 4.21 -12.85 10.38
C TYR A 143 5.51 -12.08 10.15
N VAL A 144 5.43 -10.86 9.64
CA VAL A 144 6.59 -10.03 9.35
C VAL A 144 7.08 -9.45 10.68
N GLU A 145 7.50 -10.35 11.59
CA GLU A 145 8.32 -9.97 12.74
C GLU A 145 9.71 -9.46 12.31
N ARG A 146 10.01 -9.67 11.03
CA ARG A 146 11.26 -9.25 10.41
C ARG A 146 10.96 -8.42 9.16
N MET A 147 10.45 -7.21 9.35
CA MET A 147 11.04 -6.20 8.46
C MET A 147 12.55 -6.26 8.73
N PRO A 148 13.38 -6.39 7.71
CA PRO A 148 14.74 -5.98 7.91
C PRO A 148 14.65 -4.49 8.29
N ILE A 149 14.70 -4.19 9.57
CA ILE A 149 15.25 -2.94 10.04
C ILE A 149 16.53 -2.88 9.23
N LEU A 150 16.56 -1.96 8.25
CA LEU A 150 17.68 -1.87 7.33
C LEU A 150 18.93 -2.06 8.15
N PRO A 151 19.79 -3.05 7.86
CA PRO A 151 20.94 -3.37 8.73
C PRO A 151 21.90 -2.20 8.93
N LEU A 152 21.73 -1.12 8.17
CA LEU A 152 22.39 0.18 8.31
C LEU A 152 22.03 0.94 9.61
N PHE A 153 20.95 0.59 10.29
CA PHE A 153 20.56 1.28 11.52
C PHE A 153 21.05 0.57 12.78
N GLU A 154 21.42 -0.71 12.72
CA GLU A 154 22.07 -1.39 13.83
C GLU A 154 23.50 -0.90 14.04
N THR A 155 24.18 -0.42 13.00
CA THR A 155 25.54 0.11 13.11
C THR A 155 25.61 1.55 13.59
N ALA A 156 24.53 2.32 13.50
CA ALA A 156 24.49 3.69 14.01
C ALA A 156 24.12 3.81 15.49
N ALA A 157 23.60 2.73 16.09
CA ALA A 157 23.24 2.71 17.52
C ALA A 157 24.39 2.24 18.44
N VAL A 158 25.54 1.90 17.90
CA VAL A 158 26.72 1.39 18.64
C VAL A 158 27.95 2.30 18.51
N ALA A 159 27.74 3.46 17.93
CA ALA A 159 28.81 4.48 17.88
C ALA A 159 28.56 5.62 18.88
#